data_4e7c3f5182f4487ca485ad50af9c8d68
#
_entry.id   4e7c3f5182f4487ca485ad50af9c8d68
#
_cell.length_a   1.000
_cell.length_b   1.000
_cell.length_c   1.000
_cell.angle_alpha   90.00
_cell.angle_beta   90.00
_cell.angle_gamma   90.00
#
_symmetry.space_group_name_H-M   'P 1'
#
loop_
_entity.id
_entity.type
_entity.pdbx_description
1 polymer ?
#
loop_
_entity_poly.entity_id
_entity_poly.type
_entity_poly.pdbx_seq_one_letter_code
_entity_poly.pdbx_strand_id
1 'polypeptide(L)'
;MKTLHYYFGLISPFTYLGHDEFMEIVDRADVKVEFHPIKFGAVFAATGGVPPAKRSPQRQALRFQELRRWSARKGIPLNLEPKHFPVDETLAACCVLALVELGARPWDFIGRAHRAVWAEERDLSDPAVVKDLLQAAGHDTDAVLALAQAESTVAAYAAKTEAAIEAGVFGA
;
A
#
# COMPACT_ATOMS: atom_id res chain seq x y z
N MET A 1 -23.41 1.10 11.52
CA MET A 1 -22.02 0.78 11.20
C MET A 1 -21.34 2.07 10.69
N LYS A 2 -20.21 2.44 11.26
CA LYS A 2 -19.42 3.62 10.85
C LYS A 2 -18.54 3.25 9.67
N THR A 3 -18.23 4.21 8.78
CA THR A 3 -17.28 4.03 7.69
C THR A 3 -15.91 4.56 8.10
N LEU A 4 -14.87 3.76 7.83
CA LEU A 4 -13.47 4.12 8.03
C LEU A 4 -12.82 4.21 6.64
N HIS A 5 -12.33 5.41 6.28
CA HIS A 5 -11.59 5.64 5.04
C HIS A 5 -10.11 5.33 5.27
N TYR A 6 -9.61 4.29 4.61
CA TYR A 6 -8.22 3.86 4.75
C TYR A 6 -7.39 4.30 3.54
N TYR A 7 -6.62 5.37 3.74
CA TYR A 7 -5.69 5.90 2.73
C TYR A 7 -4.31 5.29 2.93
N PHE A 8 -3.75 4.67 1.91
CA PHE A 8 -2.48 3.96 2.02
C PHE A 8 -1.75 3.82 0.68
N GLY A 9 -0.43 3.56 0.73
CA GLY A 9 0.37 3.11 -0.42
C GLY A 9 0.97 1.75 -0.14
N LEU A 10 1.03 0.89 -1.13
CA LEU A 10 1.56 -0.47 -1.03
C LEU A 10 3.09 -0.50 -0.85
N ILE A 11 3.77 0.61 -1.09
CA ILE A 11 5.21 0.75 -0.86
C ILE A 11 5.55 1.55 0.41
N SER A 12 4.57 1.82 1.29
CA SER A 12 4.84 2.48 2.56
C SER A 12 5.35 1.48 3.61
N PRO A 13 6.55 1.67 4.19
CA PRO A 13 7.06 0.78 5.24
C PRO A 13 6.29 0.93 6.55
N PHE A 14 5.72 2.12 6.81
CA PHE A 14 4.92 2.33 8.01
C PHE A 14 3.55 1.66 7.89
N THR A 15 2.96 1.67 6.68
CA THR A 15 1.76 0.90 6.39
C THR A 15 2.02 -0.60 6.55
N TYR A 16 3.16 -1.09 6.03
CA TYR A 16 3.58 -2.49 6.22
C TYR A 16 3.66 -2.87 7.70
N LEU A 17 4.38 -2.07 8.48
CA LEU A 17 4.56 -2.33 9.91
C LEU A 17 3.28 -2.20 10.73
N GLY A 18 2.28 -1.45 10.25
CA GLY A 18 0.99 -1.26 10.90
C GLY A 18 -0.12 -2.19 10.43
N HIS A 19 0.10 -2.94 9.34
CA HIS A 19 -0.94 -3.66 8.62
C HIS A 19 -1.71 -4.67 9.49
N ASP A 20 -1.01 -5.59 10.12
CA ASP A 20 -1.63 -6.67 10.91
C ASP A 20 -2.40 -6.12 12.10
N GLU A 21 -1.81 -5.15 12.83
CA GLU A 21 -2.47 -4.50 13.97
C GLU A 21 -3.72 -3.73 13.53
N PHE A 22 -3.66 -3.06 12.38
CA PHE A 22 -4.81 -2.37 11.82
C PHE A 22 -5.95 -3.35 11.47
N MET A 23 -5.63 -4.49 10.86
CA MET A 23 -6.61 -5.55 10.58
C MET A 23 -7.26 -6.08 11.85
N GLU A 24 -6.47 -6.35 12.90
CA GLU A 24 -7.00 -6.79 14.19
C GLU A 24 -7.94 -5.76 14.83
N ILE A 25 -7.64 -4.48 14.68
CA ILE A 25 -8.52 -3.40 15.16
C ILE A 25 -9.83 -3.38 14.38
N VAL A 26 -9.76 -3.47 13.05
CA VAL A 26 -10.93 -3.49 12.17
C VAL A 26 -11.83 -4.69 12.45
N ASP A 27 -11.25 -5.88 12.63
CA ASP A 27 -12.03 -7.10 12.90
C ASP A 27 -12.75 -7.06 14.25
N ARG A 28 -12.26 -6.27 15.20
CA ARG A 28 -12.92 -6.05 16.52
C ARG A 28 -13.88 -4.87 16.51
N ALA A 29 -13.81 -4.01 15.51
CA ALA A 29 -14.65 -2.82 15.43
C ALA A 29 -15.85 -3.06 14.50
N ASP A 30 -17.02 -2.51 14.84
CA ASP A 30 -18.19 -2.50 13.96
C ASP A 30 -18.06 -1.36 12.93
N VAL A 31 -17.13 -1.54 11.96
CA VAL A 31 -16.82 -0.56 10.93
C VAL A 31 -16.79 -1.19 9.55
N LYS A 32 -17.24 -0.43 8.56
CA LYS A 32 -17.00 -0.71 7.14
C LYS A 32 -15.71 -0.01 6.72
N VAL A 33 -14.74 -0.74 6.17
CA VAL A 33 -13.53 -0.12 5.61
C VAL A 33 -13.74 0.19 4.13
N GLU A 34 -13.46 1.44 3.77
CA GLU A 34 -13.33 1.87 2.38
C GLU A 34 -11.84 2.04 2.03
N PHE A 35 -11.38 1.26 1.06
CA PHE A 35 -9.99 1.22 0.65
C PHE A 35 -9.68 2.34 -0.35
N HIS A 36 -8.70 3.16 -0.03
CA HIS A 36 -8.20 4.23 -0.86
C HIS A 36 -6.69 4.05 -1.08
N PRO A 37 -6.26 3.14 -1.96
CA PRO A 37 -4.87 3.16 -2.41
C PRO A 37 -4.61 4.49 -3.10
N ILE A 38 -3.50 5.16 -2.76
CA ILE A 38 -3.15 6.49 -3.26
C ILE A 38 -1.70 6.56 -3.72
N LYS A 39 -1.43 7.40 -4.71
CA LYS A 39 -0.08 7.62 -5.23
C LYS A 39 0.63 8.70 -4.41
N PHE A 40 1.44 8.29 -3.44
CA PHE A 40 2.13 9.24 -2.54
C PHE A 40 3.00 10.27 -3.25
N GLY A 41 3.57 9.94 -4.39
CA GLY A 41 4.33 10.92 -5.18
C GLY A 41 3.50 12.15 -5.57
N ALA A 42 2.23 11.93 -5.96
CA ALA A 42 1.30 13.02 -6.29
C ALA A 42 0.85 13.77 -5.03
N VAL A 43 0.54 13.05 -3.95
CA VAL A 43 0.18 13.65 -2.66
C VAL A 43 1.32 14.56 -2.16
N PHE A 44 2.56 14.09 -2.15
CA PHE A 44 3.71 14.89 -1.72
C PHE A 44 3.90 16.13 -2.60
N ALA A 45 3.74 16.00 -3.92
CA ALA A 45 3.86 17.15 -4.82
C ALA A 45 2.81 18.24 -4.53
N ALA A 46 1.58 17.83 -4.19
CA ALA A 46 0.48 18.75 -3.91
C ALA A 46 0.55 19.38 -2.52
N THR A 47 1.09 18.66 -1.52
CA THR A 47 1.03 19.04 -0.10
C THR A 47 2.36 19.52 0.48
N GLY A 48 3.41 19.65 -0.35
CA GLY A 48 4.74 20.06 0.12
C GLY A 48 5.52 18.93 0.81
N GLY A 49 5.06 17.69 0.70
CA GLY A 49 5.76 16.51 1.21
C GLY A 49 7.08 16.30 0.47
N VAL A 50 8.10 15.82 1.20
CA VAL A 50 9.42 15.55 0.62
C VAL A 50 9.63 14.05 0.55
N PRO A 51 9.84 13.47 -0.65
CA PRO A 51 10.18 12.06 -0.80
C PRO A 51 11.39 11.66 0.05
N PRO A 52 11.45 10.46 0.63
CA PRO A 52 12.50 10.05 1.57
C PRO A 52 13.92 10.32 1.06
N ALA A 53 14.21 9.99 -0.18
CA ALA A 53 15.54 10.18 -0.77
C ALA A 53 15.97 11.67 -0.92
N LYS A 54 15.00 12.60 -0.91
CA LYS A 54 15.26 14.05 -1.02
C LYS A 54 15.29 14.76 0.35
N ARG A 55 15.06 14.04 1.44
CA ARG A 55 15.12 14.59 2.81
C ARG A 55 16.57 14.82 3.23
N SER A 56 16.77 15.72 4.22
CA SER A 56 18.10 15.91 4.80
C SER A 56 18.66 14.60 5.39
N PRO A 57 20.01 14.44 5.45
CA PRO A 57 20.61 13.23 6.03
C PRO A 57 20.09 12.90 7.43
N GLN A 58 19.86 13.93 8.27
CA GLN A 58 19.35 13.76 9.63
C GLN A 58 17.92 13.16 9.62
N ARG A 59 17.06 13.62 8.71
CA ARG A 59 15.69 13.09 8.57
C ARG A 59 15.68 11.68 7.99
N GLN A 60 16.62 11.35 7.09
CA GLN A 60 16.78 9.99 6.59
C GLN A 60 17.27 9.05 7.71
N ALA A 61 18.26 9.48 8.49
CA ALA A 61 18.77 8.71 9.63
C ALA A 61 17.69 8.47 10.69
N LEU A 62 16.89 9.49 11.03
CA LEU A 62 15.76 9.35 11.96
C LEU A 62 14.74 8.32 11.43
N ARG A 63 14.37 8.40 10.15
CA ARG A 63 13.47 7.42 9.53
C ARG A 63 13.98 5.98 9.66
N PHE A 64 15.26 5.74 9.40
CA PHE A 64 15.86 4.42 9.55
C PHE A 64 15.85 3.95 11.01
N GLN A 65 16.09 4.84 11.97
CA GLN A 65 15.99 4.48 13.39
C GLN A 65 14.57 4.08 13.78
N GLU A 66 13.57 4.81 13.33
CA GLU A 66 12.17 4.51 13.59
C GLU A 66 11.76 3.18 12.97
N LEU A 67 12.11 2.93 11.71
CA LEU A 67 11.83 1.67 11.05
C LEU A 67 12.46 0.47 11.78
N ARG A 68 13.72 0.58 12.21
CA ARG A 68 14.38 -0.47 13.03
C ARG A 68 13.64 -0.72 14.34
N ARG A 69 13.27 0.36 15.06
CA ARG A 69 12.58 0.24 16.35
C ARG A 69 11.21 -0.43 16.20
N TRP A 70 10.43 -0.01 15.22
CA TRP A 70 9.11 -0.58 14.98
C TRP A 70 9.19 -2.02 14.48
N SER A 71 10.09 -2.34 13.56
CA SER A 71 10.36 -3.70 13.09
C SER A 71 10.73 -4.62 14.28
N ALA A 72 11.69 -4.21 15.10
CA ALA A 72 12.10 -4.96 16.27
C ALA A 72 10.98 -5.12 17.31
N ARG A 73 10.24 -4.04 17.61
CA ARG A 73 9.14 -4.06 18.58
C ARG A 73 8.01 -5.00 18.16
N LYS A 74 7.71 -5.06 16.87
CA LYS A 74 6.62 -5.88 16.33
C LYS A 74 7.06 -7.27 15.89
N GLY A 75 8.36 -7.55 15.83
CA GLY A 75 8.90 -8.81 15.31
C GLY A 75 8.68 -8.99 13.80
N ILE A 76 8.47 -7.89 13.06
CA ILE A 76 8.19 -7.90 11.63
C ILE A 76 9.51 -7.73 10.87
N PRO A 77 9.93 -8.67 9.99
CA PRO A 77 11.15 -8.53 9.20
C PRO A 77 11.04 -7.34 8.24
N LEU A 78 12.11 -6.54 8.17
CA LEU A 78 12.12 -5.36 7.32
C LEU A 78 13.53 -5.07 6.82
N ASN A 79 13.68 -4.98 5.50
CA ASN A 79 14.87 -4.48 4.84
C ASN A 79 14.79 -2.95 4.80
N LEU A 80 15.79 -2.27 5.34
CA LEU A 80 15.77 -0.80 5.39
C LEU A 80 15.97 -0.15 4.02
N GLU A 81 16.70 -0.83 3.14
CA GLU A 81 17.04 -0.41 1.79
C GLU A 81 16.73 -1.56 0.82
N PRO A 82 15.42 -1.83 0.58
CA PRO A 82 15.05 -2.95 -0.29
C PRO A 82 15.45 -2.68 -1.75
N LYS A 83 15.85 -3.75 -2.43
CA LYS A 83 16.45 -3.73 -3.77
C LYS A 83 15.63 -2.97 -4.81
N HIS A 84 14.30 -3.08 -4.74
CA HIS A 84 13.38 -2.52 -5.72
C HIS A 84 12.66 -1.25 -5.23
N PHE A 85 13.09 -0.65 -4.12
CA PHE A 85 12.45 0.56 -3.61
C PHE A 85 13.21 1.84 -4.05
N PRO A 86 12.53 2.89 -4.51
CA PRO A 86 11.08 2.97 -4.77
C PRO A 86 10.68 2.22 -6.04
N VAL A 87 9.50 1.61 -6.03
CA VAL A 87 8.95 0.82 -7.14
C VAL A 87 7.58 1.35 -7.56
N ASP A 88 7.18 1.15 -8.81
CA ASP A 88 5.83 1.48 -9.26
C ASP A 88 4.82 0.46 -8.69
N GLU A 89 3.87 0.94 -7.91
CA GLU A 89 2.82 0.16 -7.27
C GLU A 89 1.48 0.19 -8.02
N THR A 90 1.43 0.82 -9.19
CA THR A 90 0.17 1.12 -9.89
C THR A 90 -0.66 -0.13 -10.16
N LEU A 91 -0.07 -1.19 -10.72
CA LEU A 91 -0.81 -2.44 -10.99
C LEU A 91 -1.34 -3.07 -9.70
N ALA A 92 -0.52 -3.15 -8.66
CA ALA A 92 -0.94 -3.72 -7.38
C ALA A 92 -2.03 -2.88 -6.70
N ALA A 93 -1.96 -1.55 -6.79
CA ALA A 93 -2.99 -0.64 -6.28
C ALA A 93 -4.33 -0.83 -7.04
N CYS A 94 -4.27 -0.98 -8.37
CA CYS A 94 -5.44 -1.31 -9.19
C CYS A 94 -6.01 -2.71 -8.85
N CYS A 95 -5.16 -3.69 -8.50
CA CYS A 95 -5.65 -4.99 -8.01
C CYS A 95 -6.43 -4.86 -6.70
N VAL A 96 -6.04 -3.97 -5.78
CA VAL A 96 -6.84 -3.69 -4.58
C VAL A 96 -8.23 -3.18 -4.95
N LEU A 97 -8.32 -2.24 -5.90
CA LEU A 97 -9.61 -1.71 -6.36
C LEU A 97 -10.46 -2.78 -7.04
N ALA A 98 -9.83 -3.60 -7.90
CA ALA A 98 -10.49 -4.72 -8.56
C ALA A 98 -11.04 -5.75 -7.56
N LEU A 99 -10.27 -6.10 -6.54
CA LEU A 99 -10.72 -7.01 -5.47
C LEU A 99 -11.94 -6.45 -4.74
N VAL A 100 -11.94 -5.16 -4.39
CA VAL A 100 -13.08 -4.51 -3.74
C VAL A 100 -14.30 -4.52 -4.65
N GLU A 101 -14.16 -4.24 -5.93
CA GLU A 101 -15.25 -4.25 -6.92
C GLU A 101 -15.83 -5.65 -7.11
N LEU A 102 -15.00 -6.69 -7.07
CA LEU A 102 -15.41 -8.09 -7.09
C LEU A 102 -16.00 -8.59 -5.77
N GLY A 103 -16.12 -7.73 -4.76
CA GLY A 103 -16.65 -8.08 -3.44
C GLY A 103 -15.70 -8.90 -2.58
N ALA A 104 -14.43 -8.99 -2.96
CA ALA A 104 -13.41 -9.70 -2.19
C ALA A 104 -12.75 -8.80 -1.12
N ARG A 105 -12.23 -9.43 -0.06
CA ARG A 105 -11.45 -8.72 0.97
C ARG A 105 -9.98 -8.61 0.53
N PRO A 106 -9.41 -7.39 0.34
CA PRO A 106 -8.07 -7.25 -0.21
C PRO A 106 -6.93 -7.38 0.83
N TRP A 107 -7.23 -7.62 2.10
CA TRP A 107 -6.29 -7.56 3.21
C TRP A 107 -5.06 -8.45 3.03
N ASP A 108 -5.26 -9.74 2.72
CA ASP A 108 -4.15 -10.67 2.58
C ASP A 108 -3.25 -10.29 1.38
N PHE A 109 -3.85 -9.87 0.28
CA PHE A 109 -3.10 -9.35 -0.87
C PHE A 109 -2.28 -8.09 -0.51
N ILE A 110 -2.86 -7.12 0.23
CA ILE A 110 -2.17 -5.92 0.69
C ILE A 110 -0.97 -6.29 1.57
N GLY A 111 -1.16 -7.17 2.55
CA GLY A 111 -0.09 -7.63 3.44
C GLY A 111 1.04 -8.31 2.69
N ARG A 112 0.72 -9.17 1.71
CA ARG A 112 1.71 -9.84 0.85
C ARG A 112 2.45 -8.85 -0.03
N ALA A 113 1.77 -7.86 -0.61
CA ALA A 113 2.41 -6.82 -1.43
C ALA A 113 3.41 -5.99 -0.62
N HIS A 114 3.05 -5.58 0.58
CA HIS A 114 3.98 -4.91 1.50
C HIS A 114 5.20 -5.78 1.82
N ARG A 115 4.96 -7.05 2.20
CA ARG A 115 6.01 -7.99 2.55
C ARG A 115 6.95 -8.27 1.37
N ALA A 116 6.40 -8.39 0.16
CA ALA A 116 7.16 -8.58 -1.07
C ALA A 116 8.21 -7.48 -1.25
N VAL A 117 7.86 -6.21 -1.02
CA VAL A 117 8.78 -5.09 -1.12
C VAL A 117 9.76 -5.05 0.05
N TRP A 118 9.24 -5.13 1.29
CA TRP A 118 10.00 -4.76 2.48
C TRP A 118 10.75 -5.92 3.15
N ALA A 119 10.45 -7.18 2.81
CA ALA A 119 11.10 -8.34 3.42
C ALA A 119 11.59 -9.37 2.42
N GLU A 120 11.03 -9.42 1.20
CA GLU A 120 11.29 -10.50 0.24
C GLU A 120 12.06 -10.05 -1.00
N GLU A 121 12.43 -8.76 -1.10
CA GLU A 121 13.21 -8.20 -2.21
C GLU A 121 12.55 -8.44 -3.59
N ARG A 122 11.20 -8.40 -3.65
CA ARG A 122 10.45 -8.64 -4.88
C ARG A 122 10.06 -7.33 -5.54
N ASP A 123 10.03 -7.31 -6.86
CA ASP A 123 9.67 -6.15 -7.67
C ASP A 123 8.14 -6.08 -7.86
N LEU A 124 7.49 -5.15 -7.18
CA LEU A 124 6.03 -4.97 -7.27
C LEU A 124 5.59 -4.38 -8.62
N SER A 125 6.51 -3.85 -9.43
CA SER A 125 6.22 -3.41 -10.80
C SER A 125 6.18 -4.56 -11.81
N ASP A 126 6.69 -5.75 -11.44
CA ASP A 126 6.63 -6.94 -12.28
C ASP A 126 5.23 -7.58 -12.20
N PRO A 127 4.48 -7.67 -13.33
CA PRO A 127 3.18 -8.31 -13.36
C PRO A 127 3.19 -9.78 -12.91
N ALA A 128 4.31 -10.49 -13.09
CA ALA A 128 4.44 -11.88 -12.64
C ALA A 128 4.47 -11.95 -11.10
N VAL A 129 5.13 -10.99 -10.46
CA VAL A 129 5.13 -10.87 -8.99
C VAL A 129 3.72 -10.59 -8.48
N VAL A 130 3.01 -9.62 -9.07
CA VAL A 130 1.65 -9.29 -8.67
C VAL A 130 0.71 -10.48 -8.85
N LYS A 131 0.86 -11.22 -9.96
CA LYS A 131 0.10 -12.45 -10.23
C LYS A 131 0.32 -13.49 -9.14
N ASP A 132 1.56 -13.78 -8.78
CA ASP A 132 1.91 -14.71 -7.70
C ASP A 132 1.29 -14.30 -6.36
N LEU A 133 1.33 -13.01 -6.02
CA LEU A 133 0.76 -12.51 -4.76
C LEU A 133 -0.75 -12.68 -4.70
N LEU A 134 -1.47 -12.43 -5.81
CA LEU A 134 -2.91 -12.67 -5.93
C LEU A 134 -3.24 -14.16 -5.76
N GLN A 135 -2.48 -15.02 -6.42
CA GLN A 135 -2.65 -16.47 -6.33
C GLN A 135 -2.41 -16.96 -4.89
N ALA A 136 -1.33 -16.50 -4.26
CA ALA A 136 -1.01 -16.84 -2.88
C ALA A 136 -2.05 -16.31 -1.87
N ALA A 137 -2.77 -15.23 -2.21
CA ALA A 137 -3.89 -14.71 -1.44
C ALA A 137 -5.23 -15.41 -1.75
N GLY A 138 -5.23 -16.43 -2.64
CA GLY A 138 -6.40 -17.24 -2.94
C GLY A 138 -7.44 -16.58 -3.84
N HIS A 139 -7.03 -15.56 -4.61
CA HIS A 139 -7.95 -14.85 -5.52
C HIS A 139 -7.95 -15.42 -6.94
N ASP A 140 -9.05 -15.22 -7.66
CA ASP A 140 -9.11 -15.46 -9.11
C ASP A 140 -8.23 -14.43 -9.82
N THR A 141 -7.03 -14.88 -10.13
CA THR A 141 -5.95 -14.02 -10.64
C THR A 141 -6.30 -13.39 -11.99
N ASP A 142 -6.92 -14.16 -12.88
CA ASP A 142 -7.22 -13.69 -14.23
C ASP A 142 -8.36 -12.65 -14.21
N ALA A 143 -9.40 -12.89 -13.41
CA ALA A 143 -10.49 -11.93 -13.24
C ALA A 143 -9.99 -10.61 -12.59
N VAL A 144 -9.17 -10.72 -11.55
CA VAL A 144 -8.63 -9.53 -10.87
C VAL A 144 -7.70 -8.73 -11.78
N LEU A 145 -6.78 -9.39 -12.51
CA LEU A 145 -5.84 -8.71 -13.40
C LEU A 145 -6.57 -8.08 -14.61
N ALA A 146 -7.55 -8.73 -15.17
CA ALA A 146 -8.34 -8.15 -16.27
C ALA A 146 -9.04 -6.86 -15.84
N LEU A 147 -9.63 -6.84 -14.64
CA LEU A 147 -10.30 -5.66 -14.09
C LEU A 147 -9.29 -4.59 -13.67
N ALA A 148 -8.17 -4.98 -13.04
CA ALA A 148 -7.13 -4.05 -12.61
C ALA A 148 -6.48 -3.28 -13.78
N GLN A 149 -6.37 -3.92 -14.95
CA GLN A 149 -5.79 -3.32 -16.16
C GLN A 149 -6.82 -2.54 -16.98
N ALA A 150 -8.09 -2.58 -16.63
CA ALA A 150 -9.12 -1.80 -17.30
C ALA A 150 -8.86 -0.29 -17.13
N GLU A 151 -9.07 0.48 -18.18
CA GLU A 151 -8.90 1.94 -18.17
C GLU A 151 -9.71 2.61 -17.05
N SER A 152 -10.91 2.11 -16.78
CA SER A 152 -11.77 2.58 -15.69
C SER A 152 -11.14 2.42 -14.31
N THR A 153 -10.46 1.29 -14.04
CA THR A 153 -9.80 1.04 -12.75
C THR A 153 -8.55 1.91 -12.58
N VAL A 154 -7.79 2.08 -13.65
CA VAL A 154 -6.63 2.99 -13.64
C VAL A 154 -7.08 4.45 -13.40
N ALA A 155 -8.15 4.88 -14.06
CA ALA A 155 -8.75 6.19 -13.82
C ALA A 155 -9.28 6.34 -12.39
N ALA A 156 -9.92 5.29 -11.84
CA ALA A 156 -10.39 5.27 -10.47
C ALA A 156 -9.24 5.42 -9.44
N TYR A 157 -8.09 4.80 -9.68
CA TYR A 157 -6.89 4.97 -8.83
C TYR A 157 -6.40 6.43 -8.84
N ALA A 158 -6.35 7.06 -10.01
CA ALA A 158 -6.00 8.47 -10.13
C ALA A 158 -7.00 9.36 -9.38
N ALA A 159 -8.31 9.17 -9.61
CA ALA A 159 -9.37 9.92 -8.95
C ALA A 159 -9.35 9.77 -7.41
N LYS A 160 -9.05 8.57 -6.88
CA LYS A 160 -8.88 8.38 -5.43
C LYS A 160 -7.71 9.17 -4.87
N THR A 161 -6.63 9.33 -5.63
CA THR A 161 -5.48 10.15 -5.22
C THR A 161 -5.84 11.64 -5.19
N GLU A 162 -6.58 12.13 -6.19
CA GLU A 162 -7.06 13.51 -6.22
C GLU A 162 -8.04 13.79 -5.06
N ALA A 163 -9.01 12.92 -4.85
CA ALA A 163 -9.96 13.04 -3.74
C ALA A 163 -9.26 13.02 -2.36
N ALA A 164 -8.20 12.24 -2.21
CA ALA A 164 -7.40 12.24 -0.99
C ALA A 164 -6.69 13.59 -0.76
N ILE A 165 -6.14 14.20 -1.80
CA ILE A 165 -5.52 15.52 -1.73
C ILE A 165 -6.57 16.58 -1.33
N GLU A 166 -7.75 16.56 -1.95
CA GLU A 166 -8.87 17.46 -1.63
C GLU A 166 -9.35 17.28 -0.18
N ALA A 167 -9.35 16.04 0.32
CA ALA A 167 -9.69 15.72 1.72
C ALA A 167 -8.60 16.12 2.73
N GLY A 168 -7.47 16.68 2.28
CA GLY A 168 -6.37 17.12 3.14
C GLY A 168 -5.42 16.00 3.56
N VAL A 169 -5.43 14.84 2.90
CA VAL A 169 -4.45 13.77 3.14
C VAL A 169 -3.08 14.22 2.67
N PHE A 170 -2.08 14.15 3.53
CA PHE A 170 -0.70 14.59 3.25
C PHE A 170 0.36 13.51 3.50
N GLY A 171 -0.06 12.34 3.96
CA GLY A 171 0.80 11.19 4.25
C GLY A 171 0.00 9.99 4.75
N ALA A 172 0.71 8.88 5.07
CA ALA A 172 0.19 7.68 5.74
C ALA A 172 1.25 7.10 6.65
#